data_1d8939926a18e2d0ef31b541dbab8d31
#
_entry.id   1d8939926a18e2d0ef31b541dbab8d31
#
_cell.length_a   1.000
_cell.length_b   1.000
_cell.length_c   1.000
_cell.angle_alpha   90.00
_cell.angle_beta   90.00
_cell.angle_gamma   90.00
#
_symmetry.space_group_name_H-M   'P 1'
#
loop_
_entity.id
_entity.type
_entity.pdbx_description
1 polymer ?
#
loop_
_entity_poly.entity_id
_entity_poly.type
_entity_poly.pdbx_seq_one_letter_code
_entity_poly.pdbx_strand_id
1 'polypeptide(L)'
;MSNQENFVIRPATRDDEQYLLPMMRALAEQEPNPGTFPEELVNKALRFLLNHPERGRVWVLAVDEKLLGYIILTLGFSFEFFGTDAFIDELYILPDYRRRGFGLRAVQFLEVEANKLGVNAVHLEVDEGNDAAFELYRRMGFEDHRRFLMTKWLQHPQ
;
A
#
# COMPACT_ATOMS: atom_id res chain seq x y z
N MET A 1 9.06 21.16 25.04
CA MET A 1 7.71 20.68 24.70
C MET A 1 7.84 20.00 23.34
N SER A 2 7.79 18.67 23.29
CA SER A 2 7.80 17.95 22.02
C SER A 2 6.47 18.28 21.31
N ASN A 3 6.55 19.02 20.19
CA ASN A 3 5.43 19.10 19.25
C ASN A 3 5.12 17.66 18.83
N GLN A 4 4.11 17.06 19.43
CA GLN A 4 3.61 15.77 19.00
C GLN A 4 2.96 16.01 17.62
N GLU A 5 3.68 15.64 16.56
CA GLU A 5 3.15 15.68 15.20
C GLU A 5 1.81 14.92 15.17
N ASN A 6 0.77 15.60 14.73
CA ASN A 6 -0.55 15.00 14.62
C ASN A 6 -0.63 14.11 13.38
N PHE A 7 -0.20 12.85 13.54
CA PHE A 7 -0.26 11.86 12.46
C PHE A 7 -1.64 11.22 12.40
N VAL A 8 -2.26 11.33 11.24
CA VAL A 8 -3.60 10.81 10.94
C VAL A 8 -3.54 9.90 9.72
N ILE A 9 -4.29 8.81 9.79
CA ILE A 9 -4.58 7.94 8.64
C ILE A 9 -6.09 7.97 8.43
N ARG A 10 -6.52 8.33 7.23
CA ARG A 10 -7.93 8.42 6.87
C ARG A 10 -8.20 7.81 5.50
N PRO A 11 -9.43 7.35 5.24
CA PRO A 11 -9.81 6.93 3.89
C PRO A 11 -9.52 8.02 2.87
N ALA A 12 -9.00 7.61 1.72
CA ALA A 12 -8.81 8.51 0.59
C ALA A 12 -10.16 8.86 -0.05
N THR A 13 -10.23 10.04 -0.62
CA THR A 13 -11.38 10.54 -1.38
C THR A 13 -10.96 10.94 -2.79
N ARG A 14 -11.92 11.29 -3.65
CA ARG A 14 -11.60 11.80 -4.99
C ARG A 14 -10.77 13.08 -4.98
N ASP A 15 -10.92 13.91 -3.97
CA ASP A 15 -10.15 15.14 -3.84
C ASP A 15 -8.66 14.89 -3.58
N ASP A 16 -8.33 13.69 -3.08
CA ASP A 16 -6.95 13.27 -2.87
C ASP A 16 -6.22 12.83 -4.16
N GLU A 17 -6.94 12.56 -5.26
CA GLU A 17 -6.35 12.08 -6.53
C GLU A 17 -5.18 12.96 -6.99
N GLN A 18 -5.31 14.28 -6.88
CA GLN A 18 -4.27 15.24 -7.28
C GLN A 18 -2.95 15.08 -6.50
N TYR A 19 -3.00 14.52 -5.31
CA TYR A 19 -1.83 14.25 -4.46
C TYR A 19 -1.36 12.80 -4.60
N LEU A 20 -2.29 11.86 -4.74
CA LEU A 20 -2.00 10.44 -4.87
C LEU A 20 -1.28 10.10 -6.18
N LEU A 21 -1.73 10.64 -7.32
CA LEU A 21 -1.13 10.33 -8.62
C LEU A 21 0.37 10.69 -8.71
N PRO A 22 0.82 11.86 -8.26
CA PRO A 22 2.26 12.14 -8.19
C PRO A 22 3.04 11.18 -7.28
N MET A 23 2.46 10.76 -6.15
CA MET A 23 3.09 9.81 -5.25
C MET A 23 3.16 8.40 -5.86
N MET A 24 2.11 7.95 -6.56
CA MET A 24 2.08 6.67 -7.29
C MET A 24 3.11 6.66 -8.42
N ARG A 25 3.24 7.77 -9.14
CA ARG A 25 4.30 7.94 -10.14
C ARG A 25 5.69 7.82 -9.51
N ALA A 26 5.92 8.52 -8.39
CA ALA A 26 7.20 8.48 -7.68
C ALA A 26 7.53 7.08 -7.14
N LEU A 27 6.52 6.29 -6.75
CA LEU A 27 6.71 4.88 -6.37
C LEU A 27 7.11 4.04 -7.58
N ALA A 28 6.41 4.16 -8.71
CA ALA A 28 6.71 3.43 -9.94
C ALA A 28 8.12 3.73 -10.48
N GLU A 29 8.60 4.97 -10.33
CA GLU A 29 9.95 5.39 -10.72
C GLU A 29 11.07 4.75 -9.87
N GLN A 30 10.74 4.17 -8.71
CA GLN A 30 11.70 3.44 -7.86
C GLN A 30 11.95 2.00 -8.33
N GLU A 31 11.11 1.49 -9.23
CA GLU A 31 11.30 0.16 -9.84
C GLU A 31 12.62 0.09 -10.61
N PRO A 32 13.31 -1.08 -10.62
CA PRO A 32 14.62 -1.21 -11.27
C PRO A 32 14.62 -0.86 -12.77
N ASN A 33 13.50 -1.05 -13.46
CA ASN A 33 13.30 -0.73 -14.86
C ASN A 33 11.95 -0.01 -15.04
N PRO A 34 11.83 1.24 -14.59
CA PRO A 34 10.60 1.97 -14.69
C PRO A 34 10.27 2.23 -16.16
N GLY A 35 9.12 1.74 -16.60
CA GLY A 35 8.54 2.09 -17.89
C GLY A 35 7.93 3.49 -17.87
N THR A 36 7.20 3.84 -18.92
CA THR A 36 6.35 5.04 -18.91
C THR A 36 5.20 4.83 -17.91
N PHE A 37 5.03 5.75 -16.96
CA PHE A 37 3.93 5.71 -16.02
C PHE A 37 2.59 5.93 -16.73
N PRO A 38 1.68 4.93 -16.76
CA PRO A 38 0.44 5.02 -17.52
C PRO A 38 -0.63 5.75 -16.70
N GLU A 39 -0.49 7.07 -16.55
CA GLU A 39 -1.29 7.90 -15.63
C GLU A 39 -2.80 7.71 -15.77
N GLU A 40 -3.31 7.64 -17.03
CA GLU A 40 -4.75 7.45 -17.26
C GLU A 40 -5.25 6.10 -16.72
N LEU A 41 -4.47 5.03 -16.88
CA LEU A 41 -4.81 3.70 -16.39
C LEU A 41 -4.74 3.65 -14.86
N VAL A 42 -3.71 4.25 -14.28
CA VAL A 42 -3.57 4.34 -12.83
C VAL A 42 -4.71 5.13 -12.21
N ASN A 43 -5.06 6.28 -12.81
CA ASN A 43 -6.18 7.09 -12.35
C ASN A 43 -7.51 6.33 -12.45
N LYS A 44 -7.73 5.61 -13.55
CA LYS A 44 -8.91 4.74 -13.71
C LYS A 44 -8.97 3.65 -12.64
N ALA A 45 -7.84 3.00 -12.36
CA ALA A 45 -7.75 1.96 -11.33
C ALA A 45 -7.99 2.54 -9.93
N LEU A 46 -7.41 3.70 -9.61
CA LEU A 46 -7.64 4.39 -8.34
C LEU A 46 -9.12 4.72 -8.14
N ARG A 47 -9.76 5.34 -9.14
CA ARG A 47 -11.20 5.66 -9.09
C ARG A 47 -12.07 4.42 -8.95
N PHE A 48 -11.71 3.35 -9.65
CA PHE A 48 -12.40 2.07 -9.49
C PHE A 48 -12.34 1.60 -8.04
N LEU A 49 -11.16 1.56 -7.44
CA LEU A 49 -10.97 1.07 -6.08
C LEU A 49 -11.67 1.97 -5.04
N LEU A 50 -11.64 3.29 -5.22
CA LEU A 50 -12.35 4.24 -4.35
C LEU A 50 -13.89 4.02 -4.36
N ASN A 51 -14.44 3.52 -5.47
CA ASN A 51 -15.88 3.26 -5.62
C ASN A 51 -16.28 1.81 -5.31
N HIS A 52 -15.31 0.90 -5.12
CA HIS A 52 -15.56 -0.53 -4.90
C HIS A 52 -14.91 -1.01 -3.59
N PRO A 53 -15.49 -0.63 -2.45
CA PRO A 53 -14.91 -0.99 -1.16
C PRO A 53 -14.85 -2.50 -0.90
N GLU A 54 -15.61 -3.31 -1.64
CA GLU A 54 -15.52 -4.77 -1.60
C GLU A 54 -14.25 -5.33 -2.27
N ARG A 55 -13.53 -4.49 -3.04
CA ARG A 55 -12.28 -4.85 -3.71
C ARG A 55 -11.04 -4.43 -2.94
N GLY A 56 -11.15 -3.43 -2.11
CA GLY A 56 -10.02 -2.93 -1.34
C GLY A 56 -10.26 -1.57 -0.70
N ARG A 57 -9.20 -0.99 -0.20
CA ARG A 57 -9.20 0.30 0.50
C ARG A 57 -7.96 1.10 0.16
N VAL A 58 -8.13 2.39 0.09
CA VAL A 58 -7.04 3.35 -0.04
C VAL A 58 -7.11 4.31 1.14
N TRP A 59 -6.01 4.45 1.86
CA TRP A 59 -5.88 5.44 2.92
C TRP A 59 -4.74 6.40 2.60
N VAL A 60 -4.92 7.64 2.98
CA VAL A 60 -3.88 8.67 2.97
C VAL A 60 -3.31 8.85 4.37
N LEU A 61 -2.02 9.12 4.41
CA LEU A 61 -1.27 9.41 5.62
C LEU A 61 -0.95 10.89 5.66
N ALA A 62 -1.24 11.54 6.77
CA ALA A 62 -1.05 12.98 6.94
C ALA A 62 -0.41 13.32 8.28
N VAL A 63 0.37 14.39 8.30
CA VAL A 63 0.86 15.05 9.51
C VAL A 63 0.48 16.52 9.41
N ASP A 64 -0.19 17.05 10.44
CA ASP A 64 -0.64 18.45 10.48
C ASP A 64 -1.35 18.86 9.17
N GLU A 65 -2.31 18.03 8.73
CA GLU A 65 -3.12 18.19 7.50
C GLU A 65 -2.33 18.03 6.18
N LYS A 66 -1.00 17.89 6.22
CA LYS A 66 -0.18 17.69 5.04
C LYS A 66 -0.06 16.19 4.72
N LEU A 67 -0.44 15.81 3.49
CA LEU A 67 -0.29 14.43 3.02
C LEU A 67 1.19 14.09 2.86
N LEU A 68 1.58 12.95 3.43
CA LEU A 68 2.96 12.45 3.40
C LEU A 68 3.09 11.07 2.77
N GLY A 69 1.98 10.42 2.47
CA GLY A 69 2.00 9.08 1.89
C GLY A 69 0.61 8.47 1.75
N TYR A 70 0.58 7.22 1.33
CA TYR A 70 -0.63 6.42 1.21
C TYR A 70 -0.34 4.94 1.42
N ILE A 71 -1.40 4.18 1.68
CA ILE A 71 -1.37 2.72 1.72
C ILE A 71 -2.62 2.17 1.03
N ILE A 72 -2.43 1.12 0.22
CA ILE A 72 -3.48 0.42 -0.50
C ILE A 72 -3.56 -1.03 -0.02
N LEU A 73 -4.77 -1.46 0.32
CA LEU A 73 -5.11 -2.85 0.60
C LEU A 73 -6.06 -3.35 -0.47
N THR A 74 -5.74 -4.47 -1.11
CA THR A 74 -6.65 -5.18 -2.00
C THR A 74 -7.18 -6.43 -1.31
N LEU A 75 -8.44 -6.78 -1.58
CA LEU A 75 -9.12 -7.92 -0.96
C LEU A 75 -9.26 -9.07 -1.96
N GLY A 76 -8.93 -10.26 -1.50
CA GLY A 76 -9.04 -11.51 -2.22
C GLY A 76 -9.75 -12.59 -1.43
N PHE A 77 -9.67 -13.81 -1.93
CA PHE A 77 -10.15 -15.02 -1.26
C PHE A 77 -9.16 -16.13 -1.49
N SER A 78 -8.73 -16.80 -0.44
CA SER A 78 -7.78 -17.90 -0.51
C SER A 78 -8.25 -19.13 0.24
N PHE A 79 -8.24 -20.28 -0.43
CA PHE A 79 -8.47 -21.55 0.22
C PHE A 79 -7.36 -21.90 1.22
N GLU A 80 -6.13 -21.52 0.93
CA GLU A 80 -4.98 -21.76 1.83
C GLU A 80 -5.15 -21.03 3.16
N PHE A 81 -5.75 -19.83 3.14
CA PHE A 81 -5.99 -19.01 4.32
C PHE A 81 -7.45 -19.05 4.80
N PHE A 82 -8.26 -19.96 4.25
CA PHE A 82 -9.61 -20.29 4.69
C PHE A 82 -10.63 -19.16 4.61
N GLY A 83 -10.48 -18.22 3.71
CA GLY A 83 -11.42 -17.12 3.56
C GLY A 83 -10.85 -15.90 2.89
N THR A 84 -11.34 -14.73 3.31
CA THR A 84 -10.84 -13.46 2.81
C THR A 84 -9.40 -13.27 3.18
N ASP A 85 -8.57 -13.03 2.19
CA ASP A 85 -7.19 -12.57 2.36
C ASP A 85 -7.03 -11.16 1.78
N ALA A 86 -5.90 -10.55 2.05
CA ALA A 86 -5.63 -9.20 1.57
C ALA A 86 -4.16 -9.04 1.19
N PHE A 87 -3.90 -8.12 0.27
CA PHE A 87 -2.57 -7.71 -0.13
C PHE A 87 -2.35 -6.24 0.23
N ILE A 88 -1.22 -5.92 0.86
CA ILE A 88 -0.70 -4.57 0.87
C ILE A 88 -0.11 -4.34 -0.52
N ASP A 89 -0.92 -3.76 -1.40
CA ASP A 89 -0.59 -3.60 -2.81
C ASP A 89 0.46 -2.51 -3.00
N GLU A 90 0.29 -1.39 -2.29
CA GLU A 90 1.24 -0.29 -2.29
C GLU A 90 1.33 0.36 -0.90
N LEU A 91 2.53 0.75 -0.51
CA LEU A 91 2.83 1.63 0.62
C LEU A 91 3.90 2.63 0.19
N TYR A 92 3.55 3.90 0.20
CA TYR A 92 4.47 4.97 -0.15
C TYR A 92 4.53 6.05 0.93
N ILE A 93 5.74 6.46 1.25
CA ILE A 93 6.02 7.60 2.13
C ILE A 93 6.95 8.57 1.38
N LEU A 94 6.60 9.84 1.38
CA LEU A 94 7.46 10.89 0.82
C LEU A 94 8.87 10.81 1.43
N PRO A 95 9.94 11.00 0.64
CA PRO A 95 11.32 10.84 1.10
C PRO A 95 11.64 11.57 2.39
N ASP A 96 11.20 12.82 2.55
CA ASP A 96 11.46 13.67 3.72
C ASP A 96 10.82 13.15 5.02
N TYR A 97 9.87 12.21 4.91
CA TYR A 97 9.15 11.63 6.04
C TYR A 97 9.54 10.17 6.32
N ARG A 98 10.47 9.61 5.54
CA ARG A 98 10.95 8.23 5.75
C ARG A 98 11.80 8.10 7.00
N ARG A 99 11.93 6.86 7.50
CA ARG A 99 12.73 6.50 8.70
C ARG A 99 12.28 7.19 9.99
N ARG A 100 11.02 7.65 10.03
CA ARG A 100 10.38 8.29 11.19
C ARG A 100 9.26 7.41 11.78
N GLY A 101 9.16 6.15 11.36
CA GLY A 101 8.19 5.18 11.87
C GLY A 101 6.79 5.27 11.24
N PHE A 102 6.54 6.16 10.27
CA PHE A 102 5.22 6.30 9.66
C PHE A 102 4.78 5.06 8.89
N GLY A 103 5.70 4.39 8.19
CA GLY A 103 5.40 3.13 7.50
C GLY A 103 4.99 2.02 8.46
N LEU A 104 5.68 1.85 9.57
CA LEU A 104 5.31 0.92 10.63
C LEU A 104 3.90 1.21 11.16
N ARG A 105 3.61 2.47 11.48
CA ARG A 105 2.29 2.88 11.97
C ARG A 105 1.19 2.66 10.93
N ALA A 106 1.50 2.84 9.64
CA ALA A 106 0.56 2.57 8.55
C ALA A 106 0.20 1.08 8.47
N VAL A 107 1.18 0.18 8.58
CA VAL A 107 0.93 -1.27 8.55
C VAL A 107 0.17 -1.71 9.80
N GLN A 108 0.53 -1.23 10.99
CA GLN A 108 -0.21 -1.51 12.23
C GLN A 108 -1.67 -1.06 12.16
N PHE A 109 -1.92 0.12 11.60
CA PHE A 109 -3.27 0.61 11.33
C PHE A 109 -4.02 -0.33 10.37
N LEU A 110 -3.37 -0.72 9.29
CA LEU A 110 -3.94 -1.60 8.28
C LEU A 110 -4.31 -2.97 8.86
N GLU A 111 -3.50 -3.54 9.76
CA GLU A 111 -3.81 -4.81 10.45
C GLU A 111 -5.11 -4.70 11.25
N VAL A 112 -5.33 -3.58 11.93
CA VAL A 112 -6.58 -3.32 12.65
C VAL A 112 -7.76 -3.23 11.71
N GLU A 113 -7.62 -2.51 10.60
CA GLU A 113 -8.67 -2.38 9.58
C GLU A 113 -8.96 -3.71 8.87
N ALA A 114 -7.93 -4.49 8.55
CA ALA A 114 -8.06 -5.82 7.96
C ALA A 114 -8.83 -6.77 8.89
N ASN A 115 -8.55 -6.75 10.19
CA ASN A 115 -9.32 -7.50 11.19
C ASN A 115 -10.81 -7.11 11.19
N LYS A 116 -11.14 -5.83 11.12
CA LYS A 116 -12.53 -5.35 11.04
C LYS A 116 -13.24 -5.83 9.77
N LEU A 117 -12.50 -6.04 8.68
CA LEU A 117 -13.00 -6.54 7.41
C LEU A 117 -13.12 -8.08 7.37
N GLY A 118 -12.74 -8.78 8.44
CA GLY A 118 -12.76 -10.24 8.50
C GLY A 118 -11.68 -10.90 7.66
N VAL A 119 -10.55 -10.23 7.45
CA VAL A 119 -9.39 -10.76 6.72
C VAL A 119 -8.66 -11.76 7.60
N ASN A 120 -8.40 -12.96 7.07
CA ASN A 120 -7.69 -14.03 7.78
C ASN A 120 -6.16 -13.92 7.66
N ALA A 121 -5.66 -13.39 6.54
CA ALA A 121 -4.24 -13.21 6.29
C ALA A 121 -3.96 -11.96 5.46
N VAL A 122 -2.89 -11.26 5.78
CA VAL A 122 -2.40 -10.11 5.01
C VAL A 122 -1.07 -10.48 4.39
N HIS A 123 -0.91 -10.20 3.11
CA HIS A 123 0.27 -10.47 2.31
C HIS A 123 0.92 -9.17 1.85
N LEU A 124 2.19 -9.23 1.55
CA LEU A 124 2.95 -8.19 0.85
C LEU A 124 4.09 -8.82 0.06
N GLU A 125 4.63 -8.06 -0.86
CA GLU A 125 5.86 -8.40 -1.57
C GLU A 125 6.98 -7.47 -1.12
N VAL A 126 8.19 -8.01 -1.07
CA VAL A 126 9.41 -7.26 -0.79
C VAL A 126 10.39 -7.56 -1.92
N ASP A 127 10.89 -6.49 -2.55
CA ASP A 127 11.88 -6.64 -3.62
C ASP A 127 13.15 -7.30 -3.11
N GLU A 128 13.75 -8.14 -3.95
CA GLU A 128 15.02 -8.76 -3.67
C GLU A 128 16.10 -7.68 -3.46
N GLY A 129 16.82 -7.77 -2.34
CA GLY A 129 17.81 -6.77 -1.94
C GLY A 129 17.27 -5.63 -1.05
N ASN A 130 15.97 -5.55 -0.80
CA ASN A 130 15.42 -4.63 0.19
C ASN A 130 15.41 -5.24 1.59
N ASP A 131 16.61 -5.54 2.10
CA ASP A 131 16.80 -6.23 3.38
C ASP A 131 16.18 -5.46 4.56
N ALA A 132 16.19 -4.13 4.50
CA ALA A 132 15.61 -3.29 5.56
C ALA A 132 14.10 -3.47 5.68
N ALA A 133 13.37 -3.50 4.56
CA ALA A 133 11.94 -3.76 4.53
C ALA A 133 11.64 -5.21 4.96
N PHE A 134 12.40 -6.17 4.45
CA PHE A 134 12.25 -7.59 4.79
C PHE A 134 12.38 -7.82 6.30
N GLU A 135 13.42 -7.29 6.94
CA GLU A 135 13.63 -7.39 8.39
C GLU A 135 12.56 -6.65 9.19
N LEU A 136 12.06 -5.52 8.69
CA LEU A 136 10.96 -4.80 9.31
C LEU A 136 9.70 -5.67 9.36
N TYR A 137 9.29 -6.21 8.22
CA TYR A 137 8.07 -7.03 8.12
C TYR A 137 8.19 -8.34 8.91
N ARG A 138 9.35 -8.98 8.93
CA ARG A 138 9.59 -10.13 9.79
C ARG A 138 9.40 -9.82 11.28
N ARG A 139 9.89 -8.67 11.74
CA ARG A 139 9.67 -8.22 13.13
C ARG A 139 8.21 -7.92 13.43
N MET A 140 7.42 -7.60 12.42
CA MET A 140 5.97 -7.41 12.53
C MET A 140 5.18 -8.73 12.46
N GLY A 141 5.85 -9.88 12.31
CA GLY A 141 5.22 -11.19 12.27
C GLY A 141 4.88 -11.71 10.87
N PHE A 142 5.31 -11.01 9.81
CA PHE A 142 5.20 -11.56 8.47
C PHE A 142 6.20 -12.71 8.27
N GLU A 143 5.73 -13.78 7.66
CA GLU A 143 6.51 -14.99 7.40
C GLU A 143 6.86 -15.09 5.91
N ASP A 144 8.12 -15.43 5.61
CA ASP A 144 8.57 -15.71 4.26
C ASP A 144 8.15 -17.11 3.82
N HIS A 145 7.32 -17.21 2.80
CA HIS A 145 6.88 -18.50 2.25
C HIS A 145 7.84 -19.12 1.23
N ARG A 146 8.92 -18.44 0.87
CA ARG A 146 9.90 -18.88 -0.14
C ARG A 146 9.25 -19.33 -1.46
N ARG A 147 8.25 -18.58 -1.90
CA ARG A 147 7.54 -18.79 -3.17
C ARG A 147 7.87 -17.66 -4.13
N PHE A 148 7.90 -18.01 -5.41
CA PHE A 148 8.04 -17.00 -6.45
C PHE A 148 6.67 -16.56 -6.92
N LEU A 149 6.39 -15.27 -6.92
CA LEU A 149 5.26 -14.71 -7.63
C LEU A 149 5.59 -14.74 -9.13
N MET A 150 4.67 -15.28 -9.93
CA MET A 150 4.80 -15.35 -11.38
C MET A 150 3.61 -14.66 -12.02
N THR A 151 3.85 -13.73 -12.92
CA THR A 151 2.81 -12.94 -13.58
C THR A 151 2.82 -13.21 -15.09
N LYS A 152 1.62 -13.42 -15.65
CA LYS A 152 1.37 -13.43 -17.09
C LYS A 152 0.35 -12.36 -17.43
N TRP A 153 0.73 -11.37 -18.19
CA TRP A 153 -0.19 -10.38 -18.71
C TRP A 153 -1.15 -11.02 -19.74
N LEU A 154 -2.45 -10.91 -19.48
CA LEU A 154 -3.48 -11.33 -20.43
C LEU A 154 -3.90 -10.17 -21.35
N GLN A 155 -3.80 -8.95 -20.85
CA GLN A 155 -4.00 -7.71 -21.60
C GLN A 155 -2.88 -6.75 -21.19
N HIS A 156 -1.99 -6.43 -22.12
CA HIS A 156 -0.94 -5.43 -21.88
C HIS A 156 -1.55 -4.03 -21.92
N PRO A 157 -1.30 -3.17 -20.94
CA PRO A 157 -1.56 -1.74 -21.10
C PRO A 157 -0.68 -1.22 -22.24
N GLN A 158 -1.32 -0.67 -23.26
CA GLN A 158 -0.64 -0.01 -24.39
C GLN A 158 -0.25 1.39 -24.00
#